data_c3abe270ee2f61452cbfd337f9da9839
#
_entry.id   c3abe270ee2f61452cbfd337f9da9839
#
_cell.length_a   1.000
_cell.length_b   1.000
_cell.length_c   1.000
_cell.angle_alpha   90.00
_cell.angle_beta   90.00
_cell.angle_gamma   90.00
#
_symmetry.space_group_name_H-M   'P 1'
#
loop_
_entity.id
_entity.type
_entity.pdbx_description
1 polymer ?
#
loop_
_entity_poly.entity_id
_entity_poly.type
_entity_poly.pdbx_seq_one_letter_code
_entity_poly.pdbx_strand_id
1 'polypeptide(L)'
;PVIPASNMKLLTALTALEVLGPEFVFTTKVVGLSAANQIVGDLWLVGGGDPLLSTLNYPATESYPTLFPTDIALLIDAIAAAGITEITGNIVGDESRYDAERFAPTLGLGVRTTEVGPLGALMLNDGVVLDSPIKPDQPALSAAQEFQRLLSERGIVVRGTATTGTASTDLPVIASVNSAPMSDVITEMLTNSD
;
A
#
# COMPACT_ATOMS: atom_id res chain seq x y z
N PRO A 1 23.18 -25.57 15.66
CA PRO A 1 21.97 -24.99 15.08
C PRO A 1 22.35 -24.19 13.84
N VAL A 2 21.58 -24.31 12.77
CA VAL A 2 21.72 -23.52 11.54
C VAL A 2 20.63 -22.50 11.53
N ILE A 3 20.96 -21.25 11.24
CA ILE A 3 19.97 -20.16 11.05
C ILE A 3 19.55 -20.18 9.58
N PRO A 4 18.29 -20.43 9.24
CA PRO A 4 17.84 -20.57 7.85
C PRO A 4 17.84 -19.26 7.08
N ALA A 5 17.77 -18.12 7.78
CA ALA A 5 17.70 -16.78 7.19
C ALA A 5 16.64 -16.72 6.06
N SER A 6 16.98 -16.10 4.91
CA SER A 6 16.07 -15.97 3.76
C SER A 6 15.58 -17.29 3.16
N ASN A 7 16.15 -18.43 3.51
CA ASN A 7 15.59 -19.73 3.08
C ASN A 7 14.17 -19.96 3.63
N MET A 8 13.78 -19.27 4.70
CA MET A 8 12.39 -19.31 5.21
C MET A 8 11.38 -18.79 4.18
N LYS A 9 11.78 -17.92 3.27
CA LYS A 9 10.93 -17.41 2.19
C LYS A 9 10.42 -18.51 1.27
N LEU A 10 11.17 -19.63 1.14
CA LEU A 10 10.71 -20.80 0.38
C LEU A 10 9.43 -21.43 1.00
N LEU A 11 9.35 -21.47 2.33
CA LEU A 11 8.15 -21.97 2.99
C LEU A 11 6.99 -20.99 2.86
N THR A 12 7.26 -19.69 2.96
CA THR A 12 6.26 -18.64 2.73
C THR A 12 5.72 -18.72 1.30
N ALA A 13 6.61 -18.83 0.30
CA ALA A 13 6.24 -18.96 -1.11
C ALA A 13 5.37 -20.21 -1.35
N LEU A 14 5.79 -21.35 -0.85
CA LEU A 14 5.03 -22.60 -0.98
C LEU A 14 3.64 -22.46 -0.36
N THR A 15 3.56 -21.93 0.86
CA THR A 15 2.29 -21.77 1.56
C THR A 15 1.36 -20.80 0.80
N ALA A 16 1.88 -19.67 0.30
CA ALA A 16 1.11 -18.71 -0.46
C ALA A 16 0.54 -19.34 -1.74
N LEU A 17 1.36 -20.08 -2.49
CA LEU A 17 0.91 -20.76 -3.71
C LEU A 17 -0.15 -21.84 -3.44
N GLU A 18 0.01 -22.62 -2.36
CA GLU A 18 -0.94 -23.68 -2.00
C GLU A 18 -2.26 -23.11 -1.47
N VAL A 19 -2.23 -22.04 -0.69
CA VAL A 19 -3.42 -21.48 -0.02
C VAL A 19 -4.16 -20.48 -0.89
N LEU A 20 -3.45 -19.58 -1.56
CA LEU A 20 -4.03 -18.50 -2.35
C LEU A 20 -4.06 -18.80 -3.85
N GLY A 21 -3.13 -19.59 -4.33
CA GLY A 21 -2.94 -19.88 -5.76
C GLY A 21 -2.04 -18.88 -6.48
N PRO A 22 -1.44 -19.28 -7.63
CA PRO A 22 -0.49 -18.45 -8.36
C PRO A 22 -1.12 -17.20 -8.99
N GLU A 23 -2.41 -17.23 -9.29
CA GLU A 23 -3.15 -16.14 -9.94
C GLU A 23 -3.81 -15.16 -8.93
N PHE A 24 -3.63 -15.39 -7.64
CA PHE A 24 -4.18 -14.49 -6.62
C PHE A 24 -3.56 -13.09 -6.76
N VAL A 25 -4.40 -12.05 -6.63
CA VAL A 25 -3.97 -10.65 -6.61
C VAL A 25 -4.41 -9.95 -5.34
N PHE A 26 -3.59 -9.05 -4.86
CA PHE A 26 -4.00 -8.09 -3.82
C PHE A 26 -4.70 -6.92 -4.50
N THR A 27 -5.77 -6.41 -3.88
CA THR A 27 -6.53 -5.28 -4.43
C THR A 27 -6.50 -4.11 -3.46
N THR A 28 -5.88 -3.02 -3.89
CA THR A 28 -5.98 -1.72 -3.21
C THR A 28 -7.07 -0.90 -3.90
N LYS A 29 -7.94 -0.26 -3.12
CA LYS A 29 -9.07 0.48 -3.67
C LYS A 29 -9.29 1.81 -2.96
N VAL A 30 -9.95 2.72 -3.65
CA VAL A 30 -10.52 3.93 -3.05
C VAL A 30 -12.04 3.83 -3.02
N VAL A 31 -12.63 4.18 -1.88
CA VAL A 31 -14.08 4.18 -1.68
C VAL A 31 -14.55 5.52 -1.12
N GLY A 32 -15.76 5.95 -1.48
CA GLY A 32 -16.31 7.22 -1.04
C GLY A 32 -17.62 7.55 -1.75
N LEU A 33 -18.28 8.61 -1.33
CA LEU A 33 -19.52 9.08 -1.94
C LEU A 33 -19.19 10.15 -2.98
N SER A 34 -19.47 9.89 -4.26
CA SER A 34 -19.30 10.87 -5.33
C SER A 34 -20.62 11.58 -5.64
N ALA A 35 -20.54 12.90 -5.83
CA ALA A 35 -21.65 13.71 -6.34
C ALA A 35 -21.10 14.77 -7.29
N ALA A 36 -21.60 14.80 -8.51
CA ALA A 36 -21.07 15.63 -9.59
C ALA A 36 -19.55 15.40 -9.78
N ASN A 37 -18.74 16.45 -9.60
CA ASN A 37 -17.28 16.39 -9.74
C ASN A 37 -16.53 16.34 -8.39
N GLN A 38 -17.20 15.92 -7.32
CA GLN A 38 -16.64 15.91 -5.96
C GLN A 38 -16.83 14.55 -5.28
N ILE A 39 -15.90 14.26 -4.36
CA ILE A 39 -16.16 13.29 -3.28
C ILE A 39 -16.73 14.07 -2.10
N VAL A 40 -17.93 13.67 -1.67
CA VAL A 40 -18.62 14.30 -0.54
C VAL A 40 -18.21 13.59 0.76
N GLY A 41 -17.54 14.31 1.63
CA GLY A 41 -16.93 13.76 2.84
C GLY A 41 -15.56 13.16 2.54
N ASP A 42 -15.21 12.11 3.27
CA ASP A 42 -13.89 11.48 3.22
C ASP A 42 -13.74 10.55 2.00
N LEU A 43 -12.51 10.52 1.47
CA LEU A 43 -12.06 9.50 0.52
C LEU A 43 -11.18 8.50 1.28
N TRP A 44 -11.56 7.24 1.22
CA TRP A 44 -10.90 6.15 1.91
C TRP A 44 -9.98 5.39 0.96
N LEU A 45 -8.70 5.31 1.31
CA LEU A 45 -7.70 4.46 0.65
C LEU A 45 -7.62 3.15 1.43
N VAL A 46 -8.18 2.08 0.87
CA VAL A 46 -8.31 0.79 1.54
C VAL A 46 -7.24 -0.18 1.02
N GLY A 47 -6.33 -0.55 1.90
CA GLY A 47 -5.24 -1.46 1.60
C GLY A 47 -5.68 -2.91 1.45
N GLY A 48 -5.17 -3.56 0.42
CA GLY A 48 -5.38 -4.99 0.14
C GLY A 48 -4.31 -5.91 0.72
N GLY A 49 -3.26 -5.37 1.29
CA GLY A 49 -2.08 -6.12 1.72
C GLY A 49 -1.06 -6.33 0.60
N ASP A 50 -1.09 -5.50 -0.44
CA ASP A 50 -0.15 -5.54 -1.56
C ASP A 50 1.25 -5.12 -1.08
N PRO A 51 2.25 -6.02 -1.11
CA PRO A 51 3.61 -5.69 -0.69
C PRO A 51 4.37 -4.85 -1.71
N LEU A 52 3.88 -4.75 -2.96
CA LEU A 52 4.56 -4.07 -4.06
C LEU A 52 3.90 -2.74 -4.43
N LEU A 53 2.99 -2.23 -3.59
CA LEU A 53 2.33 -0.95 -3.80
C LEU A 53 3.33 0.19 -3.71
N SER A 54 3.51 0.95 -4.79
CA SER A 54 4.57 1.95 -4.88
C SER A 54 4.16 3.19 -5.67
N THR A 55 4.93 4.26 -5.48
CA THR A 55 4.94 5.41 -6.39
C THR A 55 5.84 5.14 -7.58
N LEU A 56 5.61 5.82 -8.69
CA LEU A 56 6.30 5.60 -9.98
C LEU A 56 7.84 5.59 -9.86
N ASN A 57 8.40 6.44 -9.01
CA ASN A 57 9.85 6.64 -8.92
C ASN A 57 10.51 5.77 -7.83
N TYR A 58 9.73 5.18 -6.94
CA TYR A 58 10.29 4.44 -5.80
C TYR A 58 11.14 3.23 -6.23
N PRO A 59 10.70 2.37 -7.17
CA PRO A 59 11.47 1.19 -7.57
C PRO A 59 12.91 1.52 -8.01
N ALA A 60 13.15 2.70 -8.59
CA ALA A 60 14.47 3.12 -9.04
C ALA A 60 15.40 3.58 -7.90
N THR A 61 14.88 3.77 -6.69
CA THR A 61 15.67 4.16 -5.51
C THR A 61 16.20 2.96 -4.74
N GLU A 62 15.65 1.75 -5.00
CA GLU A 62 16.06 0.53 -4.35
C GLU A 62 17.40 0.00 -4.88
N SER A 63 18.16 -0.68 -4.01
CA SER A 63 19.40 -1.38 -4.40
C SER A 63 19.14 -2.48 -5.43
N TYR A 64 17.98 -3.09 -5.33
CA TYR A 64 17.44 -4.08 -6.27
C TYR A 64 16.06 -3.58 -6.68
N PRO A 65 15.94 -2.88 -7.84
CA PRO A 65 14.67 -2.31 -8.27
C PRO A 65 13.55 -3.33 -8.32
N THR A 66 12.39 -2.97 -7.77
CA THR A 66 11.18 -3.80 -7.78
C THR A 66 10.81 -4.18 -9.22
N LEU A 67 10.62 -5.49 -9.47
CA LEU A 67 10.36 -6.04 -10.81
C LEU A 67 8.90 -5.83 -11.24
N PHE A 68 7.96 -5.89 -10.29
CA PHE A 68 6.51 -5.90 -10.56
C PHE A 68 5.76 -4.87 -9.69
N PRO A 69 6.14 -3.57 -9.71
CA PRO A 69 5.53 -2.56 -8.84
C PRO A 69 4.05 -2.36 -9.18
N THR A 70 3.22 -2.18 -8.15
CA THR A 70 1.84 -1.73 -8.29
C THR A 70 1.79 -0.21 -8.16
N ASP A 71 1.59 0.50 -9.27
CA ASP A 71 1.60 1.96 -9.28
C ASP A 71 0.31 2.54 -8.69
N ILE A 72 0.43 3.19 -7.53
CA ILE A 72 -0.69 3.87 -6.85
C ILE A 72 -1.26 5.04 -7.69
N ALA A 73 -0.48 5.61 -8.61
CA ALA A 73 -0.94 6.70 -9.48
C ALA A 73 -2.11 6.29 -10.36
N LEU A 74 -2.27 4.99 -10.66
CA LEU A 74 -3.42 4.48 -11.40
C LEU A 74 -4.76 4.75 -10.69
N LEU A 75 -4.78 4.76 -9.35
CA LEU A 75 -5.97 5.15 -8.59
C LEU A 75 -6.28 6.64 -8.77
N ILE A 76 -5.26 7.47 -8.77
CA ILE A 76 -5.39 8.92 -8.93
C ILE A 76 -5.86 9.27 -10.35
N ASP A 77 -5.28 8.61 -11.34
CA ASP A 77 -5.68 8.75 -12.74
C ASP A 77 -7.14 8.35 -12.95
N ALA A 78 -7.59 7.27 -12.30
CA ALA A 78 -8.98 6.83 -12.35
C ALA A 78 -9.93 7.84 -11.69
N ILE A 79 -9.55 8.44 -10.55
CA ILE A 79 -10.31 9.50 -9.88
C ILE A 79 -10.43 10.73 -10.80
N ALA A 80 -9.31 11.14 -11.41
CA ALA A 80 -9.30 12.26 -12.36
C ALA A 80 -10.13 11.96 -13.61
N ALA A 81 -10.03 10.75 -14.16
CA ALA A 81 -10.80 10.31 -15.32
C ALA A 81 -12.32 10.24 -15.03
N ALA A 82 -12.72 10.00 -13.78
CA ALA A 82 -14.11 10.10 -13.33
C ALA A 82 -14.60 11.55 -13.22
N GLY A 83 -13.75 12.53 -13.53
CA GLY A 83 -14.07 13.96 -13.48
C GLY A 83 -14.08 14.55 -12.07
N ILE A 84 -13.54 13.86 -11.08
CA ILE A 84 -13.43 14.34 -9.70
C ILE A 84 -12.32 15.39 -9.62
N THR A 85 -12.67 16.58 -9.12
CA THR A 85 -11.75 17.71 -8.96
C THR A 85 -11.57 18.13 -7.51
N GLU A 86 -12.43 17.63 -6.61
CA GLU A 86 -12.40 18.02 -5.19
C GLU A 86 -12.81 16.85 -4.29
N ILE A 87 -12.16 16.77 -3.12
CA ILE A 87 -12.53 15.91 -2.00
C ILE A 87 -12.84 16.83 -0.83
N THR A 88 -14.09 16.83 -0.34
CA THR A 88 -14.56 17.81 0.66
C THR A 88 -14.15 17.45 2.09
N GLY A 89 -13.77 16.22 2.33
CA GLY A 89 -13.28 15.70 3.61
C GLY A 89 -11.81 15.32 3.61
N ASN A 90 -11.49 14.29 4.37
CA ASN A 90 -10.13 13.77 4.60
C ASN A 90 -9.74 12.72 3.58
N ILE A 91 -8.44 12.43 3.51
CA ILE A 91 -7.91 11.18 2.95
C ILE A 91 -7.69 10.22 4.11
N VAL A 92 -8.39 9.11 4.13
CA VAL A 92 -8.35 8.16 5.24
C VAL A 92 -7.69 6.86 4.81
N GLY A 93 -6.54 6.53 5.38
CA GLY A 93 -5.89 5.23 5.18
C GLY A 93 -6.56 4.15 6.00
N ASP A 94 -7.00 3.08 5.34
CA ASP A 94 -7.62 1.92 5.97
C ASP A 94 -6.74 0.68 5.78
N GLU A 95 -6.20 0.17 6.88
CA GLU A 95 -5.41 -1.06 6.95
C GLU A 95 -6.11 -2.16 7.77
N SER A 96 -7.40 -2.04 8.00
CA SER A 96 -8.19 -2.93 8.85
C SER A 96 -8.27 -4.40 8.38
N ARG A 97 -7.73 -4.71 7.20
CA ARG A 97 -7.61 -6.07 6.69
C ARG A 97 -6.71 -6.94 7.56
N TYR A 98 -5.67 -6.36 8.17
CA TYR A 98 -4.72 -7.05 9.05
C TYR A 98 -4.85 -6.52 10.48
N ASP A 99 -4.24 -7.24 11.41
CA ASP A 99 -4.14 -6.79 12.80
C ASP A 99 -3.12 -5.65 12.96
N ALA A 100 -2.91 -5.23 14.20
CA ALA A 100 -1.99 -4.14 14.53
C ALA A 100 -0.57 -4.63 14.90
N GLU A 101 -0.22 -5.88 14.63
CA GLU A 101 1.12 -6.41 14.88
C GLU A 101 2.09 -5.90 13.81
N ARG A 102 2.87 -4.87 14.15
CA ARG A 102 3.78 -4.19 13.22
C ARG A 102 5.05 -4.96 12.90
N PHE A 103 5.50 -5.81 13.81
CA PHE A 103 6.75 -6.56 13.66
C PHE A 103 6.59 -7.95 14.26
N ALA A 104 7.16 -8.95 13.60
CA ALA A 104 7.21 -10.27 14.18
C ALA A 104 7.85 -10.23 15.58
N PRO A 105 7.30 -10.94 16.59
CA PRO A 105 7.78 -10.87 17.98
C PRO A 105 9.25 -11.22 18.15
N THR A 106 9.77 -12.07 17.25
CA THR A 106 11.16 -12.53 17.25
C THR A 106 12.13 -11.60 16.55
N LEU A 107 11.63 -10.54 15.88
CA LEU A 107 12.46 -9.58 15.16
C LEU A 107 13.25 -8.69 16.14
N GLY A 108 14.57 -8.66 15.98
CA GLY A 108 15.46 -7.83 16.79
C GLY A 108 15.19 -6.34 16.64
N LEU A 109 15.28 -5.58 17.74
CA LEU A 109 15.02 -4.13 17.72
C LEU A 109 15.96 -3.35 16.78
N GLY A 110 17.19 -3.84 16.57
CA GLY A 110 18.19 -3.14 15.76
C GLY A 110 17.92 -3.12 14.25
N VAL A 111 16.96 -3.95 13.77
CA VAL A 111 16.62 -4.03 12.33
C VAL A 111 15.22 -3.45 12.04
N ARG A 112 14.46 -3.15 13.09
CA ARG A 112 13.13 -2.53 12.96
C ARG A 112 13.29 -1.10 12.44
N THR A 113 12.39 -0.70 11.57
CA THR A 113 12.30 0.64 10.96
C THR A 113 13.48 1.05 10.06
N THR A 114 14.57 0.28 10.05
CA THR A 114 15.73 0.51 9.19
C THR A 114 15.77 -0.48 8.02
N GLU A 115 15.81 -1.77 8.33
CA GLU A 115 15.83 -2.84 7.31
C GLU A 115 14.42 -3.38 7.06
N VAL A 116 13.61 -3.49 8.13
CA VAL A 116 12.22 -3.98 8.04
C VAL A 116 11.26 -2.87 8.42
N GLY A 117 10.35 -2.52 7.52
CA GLY A 117 9.25 -1.60 7.78
C GLY A 117 8.18 -2.20 8.70
N PRO A 118 7.34 -1.37 9.34
CA PRO A 118 6.20 -1.83 10.10
C PRO A 118 5.14 -2.41 9.16
N LEU A 119 4.70 -3.64 9.44
CA LEU A 119 3.71 -4.35 8.64
C LEU A 119 2.33 -3.66 8.73
N GLY A 120 1.62 -3.66 7.63
CA GLY A 120 0.24 -3.16 7.53
C GLY A 120 -0.41 -3.56 6.22
N ALA A 121 -1.73 -3.58 6.18
CA ALA A 121 -2.45 -3.91 4.95
C ALA A 121 -2.42 -2.77 3.92
N LEU A 122 -2.03 -1.57 4.34
CA LEU A 122 -1.82 -0.41 3.48
C LEU A 122 -0.40 0.13 3.75
N MET A 123 0.54 -0.36 3.00
CA MET A 123 1.93 0.07 3.03
C MET A 123 2.33 0.54 1.62
N LEU A 124 2.94 1.71 1.52
CA LEU A 124 3.37 2.30 0.25
C LEU A 124 4.89 2.44 0.27
N ASN A 125 5.55 2.11 -0.84
CA ASN A 125 7.00 2.22 -0.98
C ASN A 125 7.74 1.46 0.13
N ASP A 126 7.33 0.26 0.43
CA ASP A 126 7.91 -0.56 1.50
C ASP A 126 7.95 0.18 2.87
N GLY A 127 6.98 1.05 3.09
CA GLY A 127 6.89 1.93 4.25
C GLY A 127 7.83 3.14 4.22
N VAL A 128 8.55 3.38 3.12
CA VAL A 128 9.36 4.59 2.95
C VAL A 128 8.48 5.72 2.41
N VAL A 129 8.43 6.83 3.14
CA VAL A 129 7.61 7.99 2.75
C VAL A 129 8.41 9.27 2.85
N LEU A 130 8.24 10.14 1.84
CA LEU A 130 8.70 11.53 1.86
C LEU A 130 10.19 11.71 2.17
N ASP A 131 11.06 10.98 1.48
CA ASP A 131 12.53 11.07 1.61
C ASP A 131 13.04 10.83 3.06
N SER A 132 12.26 10.16 3.90
CA SER A 132 12.67 9.81 5.25
C SER A 132 13.45 8.50 5.25
N PRO A 133 14.66 8.45 5.84
CA PRO A 133 15.40 7.21 5.99
C PRO A 133 14.80 6.28 7.07
N ILE A 134 13.82 6.77 7.83
CA ILE A 134 13.16 6.04 8.91
C ILE A 134 11.74 5.69 8.44
N LYS A 135 11.45 4.41 8.38
CA LYS A 135 10.11 3.91 8.06
C LYS A 135 9.15 4.25 9.21
N PRO A 136 8.03 4.95 8.93
CA PRO A 136 7.13 5.41 9.98
C PRO A 136 6.35 4.27 10.63
N ASP A 137 6.02 4.42 11.92
CA ASP A 137 5.27 3.42 12.69
C ASP A 137 3.78 3.27 12.27
N GLN A 138 3.30 4.19 11.44
CA GLN A 138 1.90 4.22 10.97
C GLN A 138 1.85 4.17 9.44
N PRO A 139 2.03 3.00 8.83
CA PRO A 139 2.13 2.87 7.37
C PRO A 139 0.88 3.38 6.64
N ALA A 140 -0.32 3.14 7.17
CA ALA A 140 -1.56 3.61 6.55
C ALA A 140 -1.70 5.14 6.58
N LEU A 141 -1.24 5.80 7.65
CA LEU A 141 -1.23 7.26 7.70
C LEU A 141 -0.25 7.83 6.67
N SER A 142 0.93 7.25 6.58
CA SER A 142 1.95 7.66 5.63
C SER A 142 1.50 7.48 4.18
N ALA A 143 0.85 6.35 3.89
CA ALA A 143 0.25 6.10 2.58
C ALA A 143 -0.85 7.13 2.24
N ALA A 144 -1.70 7.49 3.22
CA ALA A 144 -2.74 8.51 3.04
C ALA A 144 -2.15 9.91 2.80
N GLN A 145 -1.06 10.26 3.49
CA GLN A 145 -0.35 11.53 3.30
C GLN A 145 0.25 11.63 1.89
N GLU A 146 0.93 10.57 1.45
CA GLU A 146 1.52 10.52 0.12
C GLU A 146 0.42 10.54 -0.96
N PHE A 147 -0.67 9.79 -0.76
CA PHE A 147 -1.80 9.81 -1.67
C PHE A 147 -2.44 11.20 -1.78
N GLN A 148 -2.58 11.92 -0.66
CA GLN A 148 -3.06 13.33 -0.65
C GLN A 148 -2.11 14.24 -1.44
N ARG A 149 -0.80 14.07 -1.29
CA ARG A 149 0.21 14.82 -2.04
C ARG A 149 0.07 14.60 -3.54
N LEU A 150 -0.04 13.34 -3.96
CA LEU A 150 -0.19 12.96 -5.37
C LEU A 150 -1.50 13.45 -5.98
N LEU A 151 -2.62 13.41 -5.23
CA LEU A 151 -3.90 14.01 -5.66
C LEU A 151 -3.73 15.51 -5.92
N SER A 152 -3.04 16.22 -5.02
CA SER A 152 -2.78 17.65 -5.16
C SER A 152 -1.92 17.98 -6.38
N GLU A 153 -0.91 17.16 -6.66
CA GLU A 153 -0.08 17.30 -7.87
C GLU A 153 -0.87 17.09 -9.15
N ARG A 154 -1.93 16.27 -9.10
CA ARG A 154 -2.85 16.05 -10.22
C ARG A 154 -3.92 17.13 -10.31
N GLY A 155 -3.90 18.14 -9.42
CA GLY A 155 -4.85 19.27 -9.40
C GLY A 155 -6.17 18.93 -8.71
N ILE A 156 -6.26 17.84 -7.97
CA ILE A 156 -7.44 17.49 -7.17
C ILE A 156 -7.32 18.12 -5.79
N VAL A 157 -8.28 18.98 -5.44
CA VAL A 157 -8.27 19.72 -4.17
C VAL A 157 -8.77 18.83 -3.05
N VAL A 158 -7.98 18.69 -1.98
CA VAL A 158 -8.40 18.01 -0.74
C VAL A 158 -8.60 19.06 0.35
N ARG A 159 -9.82 19.16 0.91
CA ARG A 159 -10.15 20.15 1.95
C ARG A 159 -9.72 19.74 3.34
N GLY A 160 -9.71 18.45 3.59
CA GLY A 160 -9.28 17.88 4.88
C GLY A 160 -7.81 17.52 4.93
N THR A 161 -7.49 16.61 5.83
CA THR A 161 -6.12 16.13 6.08
C THR A 161 -6.04 14.61 5.95
N ALA A 162 -4.82 14.08 5.83
CA ALA A 162 -4.60 12.65 5.92
C ALA A 162 -4.80 12.14 7.35
N THR A 163 -5.49 11.02 7.48
CA THR A 163 -5.76 10.35 8.76
C THR A 163 -5.91 8.85 8.55
N THR A 164 -6.22 8.08 9.59
CA THR A 164 -6.48 6.65 9.52
C THR A 164 -7.84 6.29 10.10
N GLY A 165 -8.40 5.19 9.63
CA GLY A 165 -9.68 4.67 10.12
C GLY A 165 -10.09 3.41 9.40
N THR A 166 -11.33 2.96 9.61
CA THR A 166 -11.92 1.80 8.95
C THR A 166 -13.11 2.24 8.11
N ALA A 167 -13.04 1.98 6.81
CA ALA A 167 -14.09 2.32 5.86
C ALA A 167 -15.36 1.49 6.10
N SER A 168 -16.52 2.10 5.94
CA SER A 168 -17.77 1.34 5.88
C SER A 168 -17.79 0.46 4.62
N THR A 169 -18.26 -0.78 4.78
CA THR A 169 -18.42 -1.73 3.68
C THR A 169 -19.45 -1.30 2.64
N ASP A 170 -20.33 -0.37 3.00
CA ASP A 170 -21.40 0.13 2.14
C ASP A 170 -20.95 1.26 1.20
N LEU A 171 -19.72 1.78 1.38
CA LEU A 171 -19.20 2.84 0.52
C LEU A 171 -18.92 2.31 -0.89
N PRO A 172 -19.37 3.02 -1.93
CA PRO A 172 -19.11 2.63 -3.30
C PRO A 172 -17.61 2.72 -3.63
N VAL A 173 -17.15 1.77 -4.43
CA VAL A 173 -15.79 1.78 -4.99
C VAL A 173 -15.72 2.84 -6.09
N ILE A 174 -14.78 3.76 -5.96
CA ILE A 174 -14.50 4.79 -6.97
C ILE A 174 -13.46 4.28 -7.97
N ALA A 175 -12.39 3.63 -7.47
CA ALA A 175 -11.36 3.02 -8.28
C ALA A 175 -10.68 1.87 -7.51
N SER A 176 -10.03 0.98 -8.25
CA SER A 176 -9.21 -0.09 -7.68
C SER A 176 -8.01 -0.38 -8.57
N VAL A 177 -6.94 -0.87 -7.95
CA VAL A 177 -5.76 -1.40 -8.62
C VAL A 177 -5.43 -2.77 -8.04
N ASN A 178 -5.03 -3.70 -8.88
CA ASN A 178 -4.56 -5.02 -8.47
C ASN A 178 -3.04 -5.09 -8.57
N SER A 179 -2.45 -5.83 -7.65
CA SER A 179 -1.06 -6.23 -7.74
C SER A 179 -0.81 -7.11 -8.97
N ALA A 180 0.44 -7.35 -9.29
CA ALA A 180 0.84 -8.50 -10.07
C ALA A 180 0.32 -9.80 -9.41
N PRO A 181 0.16 -10.91 -10.17
CA PRO A 181 -0.26 -12.18 -9.61
C PRO A 181 0.74 -12.70 -8.56
N MET A 182 0.28 -13.55 -7.66
CA MET A 182 1.09 -14.12 -6.57
C MET A 182 2.39 -14.76 -7.07
N SER A 183 2.36 -15.38 -8.24
CA SER A 183 3.58 -15.93 -8.89
C SER A 183 4.67 -14.89 -9.11
N ASP A 184 4.30 -13.67 -9.48
CA ASP A 184 5.23 -12.57 -9.73
C ASP A 184 5.65 -11.91 -8.41
N VAL A 185 4.72 -11.76 -7.44
CA VAL A 185 5.05 -11.32 -6.07
C VAL A 185 6.08 -12.25 -5.41
N ILE A 186 5.91 -13.57 -5.58
CA ILE A 186 6.88 -14.55 -5.09
C ILE A 186 8.21 -14.45 -5.85
N THR A 187 8.16 -14.21 -7.15
CA THR A 187 9.37 -14.00 -7.96
C THR A 187 10.16 -12.79 -7.44
N GLU A 188 9.49 -11.68 -7.13
CA GLU A 188 10.09 -10.52 -6.48
C GLU A 188 10.77 -10.90 -5.17
N MET A 189 10.02 -11.49 -4.24
CA MET A 189 10.50 -11.89 -2.93
C MET A 189 11.74 -12.81 -2.99
N LEU A 190 11.76 -13.78 -3.92
CA LEU A 190 12.85 -14.75 -4.02
C LEU A 190 14.04 -14.23 -4.81
N THR A 191 13.85 -13.30 -5.76
CA THR A 191 14.91 -12.73 -6.59
C THR A 191 15.66 -11.63 -5.84
N ASN A 192 14.94 -10.70 -5.26
CA ASN A 192 15.51 -9.53 -4.58
C ASN A 192 15.71 -9.77 -3.08
N SER A 193 15.19 -10.87 -2.57
CA SER A 193 15.21 -11.20 -1.12
C SER A 193 14.41 -10.18 -0.28
N ASP A 194 13.40 -9.60 -0.90
CA ASP A 194 12.53 -8.60 -0.31
C ASP A 194 11.63 -9.20 0.80
#